data_dea9c0d0db4d58bb149f110fd5dadff3
#
_entry.id   dea9c0d0db4d58bb149f110fd5dadff3
#
_cell.length_a   1.000
_cell.length_b   1.000
_cell.length_c   1.000
_cell.angle_alpha   90.00
_cell.angle_beta   90.00
_cell.angle_gamma   90.00
#
_symmetry.space_group_name_H-M   'P 1'
#
loop_
_entity.id
_entity.type
_entity.pdbx_description
1 polymer ?
#
loop_
_entity_poly.entity_id
_entity_poly.type
_entity_poly.pdbx_seq_one_letter_code
_entity_poly.pdbx_strand_id
1 'polypeptide(L)'
;MRDKAILLYEWRQLRLKLQEELTQSTLQEIVNWWKAFPYHSNGFNYDDVKTWPYVWEYISEEFYTNSCNGLGCFYTLYHSYPEHNPEIWLILDLTEGGEIYLVAHMDGYVLNRLNGKVEKYEDIKDDIDIMERTVYNDIEQHLKNRK
;
A
#
# COMPACT_ATOMS: atom_id res chain seq x y z
N MET A 1 18.50 0.89 -12.90
CA MET A 1 17.22 0.23 -12.59
C MET A 1 17.47 -1.19 -12.13
N ARG A 2 16.82 -1.59 -11.05
CA ARG A 2 16.98 -2.95 -10.54
C ARG A 2 16.18 -3.94 -11.39
N ASP A 3 16.76 -5.14 -11.57
CA ASP A 3 16.11 -6.22 -12.29
C ASP A 3 14.81 -6.65 -11.56
N LYS A 4 13.78 -6.93 -12.32
CA LYS A 4 12.50 -7.41 -11.81
C LYS A 4 12.67 -8.64 -10.90
N ALA A 5 13.55 -9.58 -11.29
CA ALA A 5 13.79 -10.79 -10.50
C ALA A 5 14.36 -10.45 -9.12
N ILE A 6 15.26 -9.47 -9.05
CA ILE A 6 15.84 -9.01 -7.80
C ILE A 6 14.76 -8.34 -6.93
N LEU A 7 13.92 -7.51 -7.54
CA LEU A 7 12.83 -6.85 -6.82
C LEU A 7 11.83 -7.84 -6.23
N LEU A 8 11.46 -8.87 -7.00
CA LEU A 8 10.55 -9.90 -6.52
C LEU A 8 11.18 -10.71 -5.38
N TYR A 9 12.48 -10.98 -5.46
CA TYR A 9 13.20 -11.66 -4.39
C TYR A 9 13.21 -10.82 -3.11
N GLU A 10 13.54 -9.53 -3.22
CA GLU A 10 13.55 -8.61 -2.08
C GLU A 10 12.17 -8.51 -1.44
N TRP A 11 11.14 -8.42 -2.27
CA TRP A 11 9.76 -8.35 -1.78
C TRP A 11 9.36 -9.62 -1.01
N ARG A 12 9.80 -10.78 -1.51
CA ARG A 12 9.56 -12.04 -0.82
C ARG A 12 10.26 -12.08 0.54
N GLN A 13 11.53 -11.64 0.60
CA GLN A 13 12.27 -11.61 1.86
C GLN A 13 11.60 -10.68 2.87
N LEU A 14 11.10 -9.56 2.40
CA LEU A 14 10.39 -8.61 3.24
C LEU A 14 9.12 -9.25 3.84
N ARG A 15 8.36 -9.98 3.04
CA ARG A 15 7.15 -10.67 3.52
C ARG A 15 7.49 -11.78 4.52
N LEU A 16 8.54 -12.54 4.28
CA LEU A 16 8.96 -13.58 5.21
C LEU A 16 9.37 -12.98 6.55
N LYS A 17 10.08 -11.87 6.54
CA LYS A 17 10.46 -11.18 7.76
C LYS A 17 9.24 -10.67 8.53
N LEU A 18 8.28 -10.13 7.83
CA LEU A 18 7.02 -9.66 8.43
C LEU A 18 6.27 -10.84 9.07
N GLN A 19 6.26 -12.00 8.44
CA GLN A 19 5.61 -13.19 8.98
C GLN A 19 6.28 -13.71 10.25
N GLU A 20 7.59 -13.49 10.40
CA GLU A 20 8.30 -13.85 11.62
C GLU A 20 8.02 -12.88 12.76
N GLU A 21 7.89 -11.60 12.45
CA GLU A 21 7.75 -10.57 13.46
C GLU A 21 6.87 -9.43 12.94
N LEU A 22 5.65 -9.36 13.45
CA LEU A 22 4.71 -8.29 13.09
C LEU A 22 4.80 -7.18 14.15
N THR A 23 5.60 -6.16 13.86
CA THR A 23 5.80 -5.01 14.73
C THR A 23 5.70 -3.73 13.92
N GLN A 24 5.59 -2.59 14.62
CA GLN A 24 5.62 -1.29 13.93
C GLN A 24 6.93 -1.12 13.15
N SER A 25 8.03 -1.65 13.66
CA SER A 25 9.33 -1.59 13.01
C SER A 25 9.35 -2.36 11.68
N THR A 26 8.81 -3.59 11.65
CA THR A 26 8.76 -4.36 10.40
C THR A 26 7.78 -3.75 9.40
N LEU A 27 6.69 -3.19 9.88
CA LEU A 27 5.76 -2.46 9.01
C LEU A 27 6.44 -1.23 8.40
N GLN A 28 7.28 -0.53 9.16
CA GLN A 28 8.02 0.62 8.65
C GLN A 28 9.02 0.19 7.55
N GLU A 29 9.62 -0.99 7.67
CA GLU A 29 10.50 -1.52 6.63
C GLU A 29 9.75 -1.73 5.31
N ILE A 30 8.50 -2.17 5.37
CA ILE A 30 7.66 -2.32 4.18
C ILE A 30 7.49 -0.97 3.48
N VAL A 31 7.10 0.05 4.24
CA VAL A 31 6.88 1.39 3.70
C VAL A 31 8.18 1.94 3.09
N ASN A 32 9.29 1.76 3.79
CA ASN A 32 10.59 2.24 3.30
C ASN A 32 11.00 1.57 2.00
N TRP A 33 10.72 0.29 1.85
CA TRP A 33 11.06 -0.44 0.62
C TRP A 33 10.29 0.11 -0.58
N TRP A 34 8.99 0.31 -0.44
CA TRP A 34 8.16 0.85 -1.51
C TRP A 34 8.51 2.31 -1.82
N LYS A 35 8.81 3.08 -0.78
CA LYS A 35 9.18 4.48 -0.94
C LYS A 35 10.51 4.67 -1.68
N ALA A 36 11.38 3.66 -1.65
CA ALA A 36 12.69 3.73 -2.32
C ALA A 36 12.60 3.63 -3.84
N PHE A 37 11.44 3.27 -4.40
CA PHE A 37 11.26 3.25 -5.85
C PHE A 37 11.25 4.67 -6.42
N PRO A 38 11.72 4.84 -7.68
CA PRO A 38 11.68 6.16 -8.31
C PRO A 38 10.25 6.66 -8.49
N TYR A 39 10.05 7.95 -8.33
CA TYR A 39 8.74 8.56 -8.53
C TYR A 39 8.39 8.62 -10.01
N HIS A 40 7.15 8.27 -10.36
CA HIS A 40 6.59 8.40 -11.70
C HIS A 40 5.28 9.15 -11.64
N SER A 41 5.10 10.09 -12.57
CA SER A 41 3.85 10.85 -12.64
C SER A 41 2.69 10.05 -13.24
N ASN A 42 2.99 8.98 -13.98
CA ASN A 42 1.99 8.14 -14.63
C ASN A 42 1.53 7.01 -13.72
N GLY A 43 0.91 7.37 -12.61
CA GLY A 43 0.32 6.37 -11.73
C GLY A 43 -1.05 5.93 -12.22
N PHE A 44 -1.69 5.11 -11.44
CA PHE A 44 -3.07 4.71 -11.68
C PHE A 44 -4.02 5.74 -11.07
N ASN A 45 -5.30 5.62 -11.39
CA ASN A 45 -6.34 6.49 -10.83
C ASN A 45 -6.75 5.95 -9.45
N TYR A 46 -6.40 6.65 -8.37
CA TYR A 46 -6.61 6.16 -7.01
C TYR A 46 -8.08 6.02 -6.62
N ASP A 47 -8.99 6.69 -7.30
CA ASP A 47 -10.42 6.61 -7.02
C ASP A 47 -11.16 5.65 -7.94
N ASP A 48 -10.46 4.92 -8.78
CA ASP A 48 -11.05 3.93 -9.69
C ASP A 48 -10.28 2.61 -9.61
N VAL A 49 -10.80 1.68 -8.82
CA VAL A 49 -10.20 0.36 -8.56
C VAL A 49 -9.89 -0.40 -9.85
N LYS A 50 -10.67 -0.18 -10.91
CA LYS A 50 -10.45 -0.86 -12.19
C LYS A 50 -9.12 -0.52 -12.84
N THR A 51 -8.52 0.63 -12.48
CA THR A 51 -7.24 1.07 -13.03
C THR A 51 -6.05 0.58 -12.21
N TRP A 52 -6.29 -0.04 -11.05
CA TRP A 52 -5.22 -0.44 -10.17
C TRP A 52 -4.44 -1.63 -10.72
N PRO A 53 -3.10 -1.62 -10.63
CA PRO A 53 -2.30 -2.76 -11.08
C PRO A 53 -2.30 -3.90 -10.07
N TYR A 54 -2.05 -5.12 -10.53
CA TYR A 54 -1.62 -6.20 -9.66
C TYR A 54 -0.22 -5.89 -9.14
N VAL A 55 0.15 -6.51 -8.01
CA VAL A 55 1.49 -6.31 -7.45
C VAL A 55 2.60 -6.66 -8.46
N TRP A 56 2.39 -7.68 -9.28
CA TRP A 56 3.36 -8.07 -10.30
C TRP A 56 3.52 -6.99 -11.37
N GLU A 57 2.41 -6.42 -11.83
CA GLU A 57 2.42 -5.29 -12.78
C GLU A 57 3.08 -4.07 -12.15
N TYR A 58 2.77 -3.82 -10.89
CA TYR A 58 3.31 -2.71 -10.13
C TYR A 58 4.85 -2.74 -10.14
N ILE A 59 5.41 -3.89 -9.78
CA ILE A 59 6.86 -4.07 -9.72
C ILE A 59 7.47 -4.01 -11.12
N SER A 60 6.78 -4.55 -12.13
CA SER A 60 7.30 -4.64 -13.50
C SER A 60 7.23 -3.33 -14.27
N GLU A 61 6.17 -2.54 -14.07
CA GLU A 61 5.85 -1.39 -14.90
C GLU A 61 6.10 -0.05 -14.23
N GLU A 62 6.60 -0.07 -13.00
CA GLU A 62 7.08 1.12 -12.30
C GLU A 62 6.03 2.22 -12.09
N PHE A 63 4.91 1.86 -11.45
CA PHE A 63 3.89 2.83 -11.05
C PHE A 63 4.26 3.46 -9.69
N TYR A 64 5.01 4.54 -9.66
CA TYR A 64 5.60 5.04 -8.43
C TYR A 64 5.12 6.45 -8.05
N THR A 65 3.88 6.55 -7.58
CA THR A 65 3.35 7.74 -6.93
C THR A 65 3.12 7.46 -5.45
N ASN A 66 2.71 8.46 -4.68
CA ASN A 66 2.37 8.27 -3.28
C ASN A 66 1.25 7.24 -3.11
N SER A 67 0.20 7.32 -3.92
CA SER A 67 -0.91 6.35 -3.88
C SER A 67 -0.45 4.95 -4.26
N CYS A 68 0.49 4.84 -5.19
CA CYS A 68 1.08 3.56 -5.56
C CYS A 68 1.81 2.92 -4.38
N ASN A 69 2.51 3.71 -3.58
CA ASN A 69 3.20 3.19 -2.40
C ASN A 69 2.21 2.63 -1.38
N GLY A 70 1.08 3.31 -1.19
CA GLY A 70 0.00 2.81 -0.33
C GLY A 70 -0.55 1.48 -0.81
N LEU A 71 -0.78 1.36 -2.11
CA LEU A 71 -1.27 0.11 -2.70
C LEU A 71 -0.24 -1.01 -2.58
N GLY A 72 1.05 -0.70 -2.79
CA GLY A 72 2.13 -1.67 -2.62
C GLY A 72 2.21 -2.18 -1.19
N CYS A 73 2.10 -1.30 -0.21
CA CYS A 73 2.04 -1.69 1.20
C CYS A 73 0.87 -2.63 1.47
N PHE A 74 -0.30 -2.30 0.93
CA PHE A 74 -1.49 -3.13 1.07
C PHE A 74 -1.28 -4.54 0.49
N TYR A 75 -0.74 -4.64 -0.71
CA TYR A 75 -0.46 -5.95 -1.32
C TYR A 75 0.52 -6.75 -0.47
N THR A 76 1.53 -6.11 0.10
CA THR A 76 2.50 -6.77 0.97
C THR A 76 1.81 -7.34 2.21
N LEU A 77 0.95 -6.56 2.84
CA LEU A 77 0.18 -7.01 4.01
C LEU A 77 -0.74 -8.16 3.65
N TYR A 78 -1.45 -8.07 2.54
CA TYR A 78 -2.39 -9.12 2.14
C TYR A 78 -1.67 -10.44 1.85
N HIS A 79 -0.55 -10.39 1.13
CA HIS A 79 0.19 -11.60 0.78
C HIS A 79 0.97 -12.18 1.96
N SER A 80 1.14 -11.41 3.04
CA SER A 80 1.78 -11.89 4.27
C SER A 80 0.76 -12.41 5.28
N TYR A 81 -0.38 -11.72 5.42
CA TYR A 81 -1.40 -12.01 6.42
C TYR A 81 -2.81 -11.84 5.86
N PRO A 82 -3.23 -12.68 4.90
CA PRO A 82 -4.58 -12.51 4.31
C PRO A 82 -5.70 -12.67 5.34
N GLU A 83 -5.49 -13.50 6.37
CA GLU A 83 -6.48 -13.76 7.41
C GLU A 83 -6.68 -12.58 8.37
N HIS A 84 -5.77 -11.58 8.35
CA HIS A 84 -5.92 -10.36 9.14
C HIS A 84 -6.78 -9.31 8.44
N ASN A 85 -7.28 -9.63 7.23
CA ASN A 85 -8.16 -8.75 6.45
C ASN A 85 -7.61 -7.34 6.32
N PRO A 86 -6.39 -7.16 5.76
CA PRO A 86 -5.88 -5.82 5.53
C PRO A 86 -6.81 -5.06 4.58
N GLU A 87 -6.84 -3.75 4.74
CA GLU A 87 -7.66 -2.87 3.93
C GLU A 87 -6.81 -1.81 3.27
N ILE A 88 -7.26 -1.32 2.12
CA ILE A 88 -6.72 -0.09 1.58
C ILE A 88 -7.78 0.99 1.73
N TRP A 89 -7.37 2.14 2.23
CA TRP A 89 -8.25 3.27 2.51
C TRP A 89 -7.93 4.42 1.59
N LEU A 90 -8.98 5.00 0.98
CA LEU A 90 -8.87 6.31 0.35
C LEU A 90 -9.19 7.33 1.44
N ILE A 91 -8.23 8.20 1.74
CA ILE A 91 -8.37 9.16 2.83
C ILE A 91 -8.23 10.59 2.33
N LEU A 92 -8.87 11.50 3.06
CA LEU A 92 -8.58 12.93 3.01
C LEU A 92 -7.72 13.23 4.23
N ASP A 93 -6.47 13.64 4.02
CA ASP A 93 -5.56 14.00 5.11
C ASP A 93 -5.73 15.47 5.43
N LEU A 94 -6.25 15.75 6.63
CA LEU A 94 -6.60 17.11 7.04
C LEU A 94 -5.38 17.94 7.46
N THR A 95 -4.21 17.30 7.65
CA THR A 95 -3.02 17.98 8.19
C THR A 95 -2.16 18.64 7.13
N GLU A 96 -2.12 18.12 5.90
CA GLU A 96 -1.24 18.60 4.84
C GLU A 96 -1.99 19.36 3.75
N GLY A 97 -2.95 20.21 4.16
CA GLY A 97 -3.70 21.01 3.21
C GLY A 97 -4.84 20.30 2.50
N GLY A 98 -5.25 19.16 3.01
CA GLY A 98 -6.41 18.44 2.47
C GLY A 98 -6.09 17.55 1.28
N GLU A 99 -4.96 16.88 1.28
CA GLU A 99 -4.56 15.97 0.22
C GLU A 99 -5.33 14.65 0.30
N ILE A 100 -5.73 14.11 -0.87
CA ILE A 100 -6.42 12.81 -0.97
C ILE A 100 -5.45 11.79 -1.54
N TYR A 101 -5.31 10.64 -0.85
CA TYR A 101 -4.44 9.56 -1.33
C TYR A 101 -4.79 8.23 -0.64
N LEU A 102 -4.11 7.16 -1.07
CA LEU A 102 -4.33 5.81 -0.54
C LEU A 102 -3.33 5.49 0.57
N VAL A 103 -3.82 4.84 1.62
CA VAL A 103 -2.99 4.26 2.68
C VAL A 103 -3.43 2.82 2.92
N ALA A 104 -2.54 1.99 3.45
CA ALA A 104 -2.88 0.63 3.85
C ALA A 104 -3.20 0.59 5.34
N HIS A 105 -4.06 -0.34 5.74
CA HIS A 105 -4.43 -0.52 7.15
C HIS A 105 -4.49 -2.00 7.49
N MET A 106 -3.93 -2.35 8.65
CA MET A 106 -4.07 -3.70 9.21
C MET A 106 -3.84 -3.62 10.71
N ASP A 107 -4.72 -4.28 11.47
CA ASP A 107 -4.60 -4.43 12.92
C ASP A 107 -4.39 -3.10 13.68
N GLY A 108 -5.02 -2.03 13.20
CA GLY A 108 -4.94 -0.72 13.83
C GLY A 108 -3.73 0.12 13.43
N TYR A 109 -2.89 -0.37 12.51
CA TYR A 109 -1.79 0.40 11.96
C TYR A 109 -2.14 0.95 10.58
N VAL A 110 -1.78 2.21 10.34
CA VAL A 110 -1.96 2.87 9.04
C VAL A 110 -0.57 3.07 8.43
N LEU A 111 -0.39 2.54 7.23
CA LEU A 111 0.88 2.56 6.53
C LEU A 111 0.88 3.57 5.39
N ASN A 112 1.95 4.33 5.28
CA ASN A 112 2.23 5.29 4.21
C ASN A 112 1.45 6.62 4.34
N ARG A 113 1.01 6.97 5.54
CA ARG A 113 0.51 8.34 5.74
C ARG A 113 1.68 9.32 5.65
N LEU A 114 1.43 10.49 5.07
CA LEU A 114 2.45 11.52 4.84
C LEU A 114 3.66 10.97 4.07
N ASN A 115 3.37 10.07 3.12
CA ASN A 115 4.36 9.47 2.22
C ASN A 115 5.53 8.83 2.97
N GLY A 116 5.24 7.94 3.88
CA GLY A 116 6.29 7.14 4.51
C GLY A 116 6.16 6.85 5.98
N LYS A 117 5.07 7.23 6.63
CA LYS A 117 4.90 6.99 8.06
C LYS A 117 4.06 5.77 8.33
N VAL A 118 4.41 5.04 9.39
CA VAL A 118 3.58 4.00 9.98
C VAL A 118 3.11 4.53 11.33
N GLU A 119 1.80 4.62 11.50
CA GLU A 119 1.20 5.21 12.70
C GLU A 119 0.04 4.33 13.18
N LYS A 120 -0.28 4.44 14.46
CA LYS A 120 -1.48 3.79 14.98
C LYS A 120 -2.69 4.63 14.62
N TYR A 121 -3.74 3.98 14.14
CA TYR A 121 -4.98 4.69 13.76
C TYR A 121 -5.50 5.55 14.92
N GLU A 122 -5.45 5.03 16.16
CA GLU A 122 -5.94 5.77 17.32
C GLU A 122 -5.23 7.11 17.53
N ASP A 123 -3.97 7.21 17.08
CA ASP A 123 -3.18 8.44 17.22
C ASP A 123 -3.49 9.46 16.15
N ILE A 124 -4.09 9.05 15.02
CA ILE A 124 -4.29 9.93 13.85
C ILE A 124 -5.73 10.01 13.38
N LYS A 125 -6.66 9.35 14.07
CA LYS A 125 -8.05 9.26 13.61
C LYS A 125 -8.74 10.62 13.43
N ASP A 126 -8.32 11.63 14.18
CA ASP A 126 -8.86 12.98 14.07
C ASP A 126 -8.20 13.80 12.98
N ASP A 127 -7.10 13.31 12.41
CA ASP A 127 -6.32 13.99 11.37
C ASP A 127 -6.71 13.54 9.96
N ILE A 128 -7.55 12.52 9.83
CA ILE A 128 -7.94 11.99 8.52
C ILE A 128 -9.44 11.72 8.47
N ASP A 129 -9.98 11.82 7.25
CA ASP A 129 -11.33 11.33 6.93
C ASP A 129 -11.18 10.13 6.02
N ILE A 130 -11.78 9.01 6.40
CA ILE A 130 -11.78 7.80 5.56
C ILE A 130 -12.94 7.93 4.56
N MET A 131 -12.61 8.11 3.30
CA MET A 131 -13.60 8.28 2.24
C MET A 131 -14.11 6.94 1.73
N GLU A 132 -13.23 5.94 1.66
CA GLU A 132 -13.58 4.62 1.14
C GLU A 132 -12.64 3.58 1.74
N ARG A 133 -13.18 2.38 2.03
CA ARG A 133 -12.40 1.22 2.49
C ARG A 133 -12.60 0.09 1.49
N THR A 134 -11.51 -0.55 1.07
CA THR A 134 -11.56 -1.64 0.11
C THR A 134 -10.72 -2.81 0.61
N VAL A 135 -11.24 -4.03 0.46
CA VAL A 135 -10.53 -5.27 0.78
C VAL A 135 -10.06 -5.94 -0.50
N TYR A 136 -9.12 -6.87 -0.38
CA TYR A 136 -8.51 -7.53 -1.54
C TYR A 136 -9.52 -8.22 -2.46
N ASN A 137 -10.55 -8.85 -1.90
CA ASN A 137 -11.54 -9.55 -2.70
C ASN A 137 -12.21 -8.63 -3.72
N ASP A 138 -12.49 -7.40 -3.34
CA ASP A 138 -13.11 -6.42 -4.24
C ASP A 138 -12.14 -6.02 -5.36
N ILE A 139 -10.86 -5.83 -5.02
CA ILE A 139 -9.83 -5.53 -6.01
C ILE A 139 -9.65 -6.68 -6.98
N GLU A 140 -9.57 -7.90 -6.47
CA GLU A 140 -9.38 -9.09 -7.28
C GLU A 140 -10.49 -9.27 -8.31
N GLN A 141 -11.75 -9.02 -7.92
CA GLN A 141 -12.86 -9.10 -8.84
C GLN A 141 -12.74 -8.11 -9.99
N HIS A 142 -12.37 -6.87 -9.69
CA HIS A 142 -12.16 -5.86 -10.73
C HIS A 142 -11.01 -6.22 -11.66
N LEU A 143 -9.94 -6.76 -11.11
CA LEU A 143 -8.78 -7.17 -11.91
C LEU A 143 -9.12 -8.35 -12.83
N LYS A 144 -9.92 -9.30 -12.36
CA LYS A 144 -10.36 -10.44 -13.17
C LYS A 144 -11.27 -10.02 -14.34
N ASN A 145 -12.04 -8.97 -14.16
CA ASN A 145 -12.98 -8.49 -15.16
C ASN A 145 -12.38 -7.46 -16.12
N ARG A 146 -11.09 -7.19 -16.01
CA ARG A 146 -10.40 -6.10 -16.70
C ARG A 146 -10.01 -6.42 -18.14
N LYS A 147 -10.24 -7.59 -18.63
CA LYS A 147 -9.81 -8.03 -19.96
C LYS A 147 -10.50 -7.28 -21.10
#